data_9c71f22e46a7ab668bdeac548e30d421
#
_entry.id   9c71f22e46a7ab668bdeac548e30d421
#
_cell.length_a   1.000
_cell.length_b   1.000
_cell.length_c   1.000
_cell.angle_alpha   90.00
_cell.angle_beta   90.00
_cell.angle_gamma   90.00
#
_symmetry.space_group_name_H-M   'P 1'
#
loop_
_entity.id
_entity.type
_entity.pdbx_description
1 polymer ?
#
loop_
_entity_poly.entity_id
_entity_poly.type
_entity_poly.pdbx_seq_one_letter_code
_entity_poly.pdbx_strand_id
1 'polypeptide(L)'
;MRKSKEEINHNSVGLVIAKNQIINSSLKLDSGTTLKDYNLCYETYGILNKSRDNAILICHALTGDQHAAGYNDATDRKPGWWDNMIGPGKPVDTNKFFVVCPNNLGGCGGSTGPLSQNPSTGTAYGPDFPI
;
A
#
# COMPACT_ATOMS: atom_id res chain seq x y z
N MET A 1 -9.92 -7.66 -27.33
CA MET A 1 -11.31 -7.50 -26.89
C MET A 1 -11.32 -6.54 -25.68
N ARG A 2 -11.97 -5.40 -25.78
CA ARG A 2 -12.16 -4.51 -24.63
C ARG A 2 -13.20 -5.17 -23.73
N LYS A 3 -12.84 -5.53 -22.51
CA LYS A 3 -13.82 -5.91 -21.49
C LYS A 3 -14.65 -4.68 -21.20
N SER A 4 -15.98 -4.82 -21.30
CA SER A 4 -16.90 -3.76 -20.91
C SER A 4 -16.82 -3.52 -19.41
N LYS A 5 -17.22 -2.30 -18.95
CA LYS A 5 -17.31 -1.95 -17.52
C LYS A 5 -18.15 -2.94 -16.68
N GLU A 6 -18.91 -3.81 -17.30
CA GLU A 6 -19.77 -4.84 -16.66
C GLU A 6 -19.02 -6.11 -16.26
N GLU A 7 -17.77 -6.30 -16.72
CA GLU A 7 -16.94 -7.46 -16.38
C GLU A 7 -15.94 -7.24 -15.25
N ILE A 8 -16.05 -6.16 -14.49
CA ILE A 8 -15.39 -6.07 -13.18
C ILE A 8 -16.10 -7.11 -12.31
N ASN A 9 -15.41 -8.22 -12.14
CA ASN A 9 -15.85 -9.40 -11.42
C ASN A 9 -16.58 -9.00 -10.12
N HIS A 10 -17.77 -9.56 -9.86
CA HIS A 10 -18.57 -9.30 -8.64
C HIS A 10 -17.77 -9.46 -7.32
N ASN A 11 -16.61 -10.11 -7.40
CA ASN A 11 -15.70 -10.34 -6.28
C ASN A 11 -14.49 -9.39 -6.27
N SER A 12 -14.49 -8.33 -7.08
CA SER A 12 -13.43 -7.32 -7.06
C SER A 12 -13.72 -6.26 -6.00
N VAL A 13 -12.67 -5.71 -5.40
CA VAL A 13 -12.76 -4.50 -4.56
C VAL A 13 -12.98 -3.23 -5.39
N GLY A 14 -12.93 -3.33 -6.73
CA GLY A 14 -13.17 -2.21 -7.64
C GLY A 14 -11.97 -1.27 -7.79
N LEU A 15 -12.27 0.02 -7.95
CA LEU A 15 -11.24 1.06 -8.05
C LEU A 15 -10.70 1.40 -6.67
N VAL A 16 -9.37 1.45 -6.56
CA VAL A 16 -8.64 1.74 -5.32
C VAL A 16 -7.66 2.87 -5.56
N ILE A 17 -7.63 3.82 -4.64
CA ILE A 17 -6.69 4.95 -4.68
C ILE A 17 -5.70 4.79 -3.54
N ALA A 18 -4.41 4.84 -3.86
CA ALA A 18 -3.34 4.86 -2.87
C ALA A 18 -3.45 6.09 -1.97
N LYS A 19 -3.22 5.89 -0.68
CA LYS A 19 -3.26 6.89 0.37
C LYS A 19 -1.86 7.15 0.88
N ASN A 20 -1.65 8.33 1.44
CA ASN A 20 -0.38 8.71 2.05
C ASN A 20 -0.61 9.12 3.50
N GLN A 21 0.26 8.64 4.38
CA GLN A 21 0.29 9.04 5.79
C GLN A 21 1.67 9.58 6.12
N ILE A 22 1.73 10.89 6.34
CA ILE A 22 2.96 11.53 6.86
C ILE A 22 3.06 11.24 8.35
N ILE A 23 4.21 10.73 8.78
CA ILE A 23 4.50 10.41 10.16
C ILE A 23 5.57 11.38 10.66
N ASN A 24 5.17 12.30 11.54
CA ASN A 24 6.02 13.34 12.08
C ASN A 24 6.80 12.89 13.34
N SER A 25 6.83 11.60 13.60
CA SER A 25 7.63 11.01 14.69
C SER A 25 8.91 10.39 14.15
N SER A 26 9.90 10.29 15.02
CA SER A 26 11.15 9.63 14.68
C SER A 26 11.03 8.11 14.76
N LEU A 27 11.54 7.43 13.75
CA LEU A 27 11.71 5.97 13.73
C LEU A 27 13.19 5.64 13.92
N LYS A 28 13.54 5.04 15.07
CA LYS A 28 14.88 4.54 15.32
C LYS A 28 15.02 3.19 14.60
N LEU A 29 16.01 3.07 13.74
CA LEU A 29 16.32 1.87 12.98
C LEU A 29 17.34 0.99 13.74
N ASP A 30 17.40 -0.30 13.41
CA ASP A 30 18.33 -1.25 14.01
C ASP A 30 19.79 -0.88 13.75
N SER A 31 20.07 -0.20 12.63
CA SER A 31 21.40 0.39 12.34
C SER A 31 21.83 1.48 13.31
N GLY A 32 20.95 1.96 14.22
CA GLY A 32 21.17 3.09 15.11
C GLY A 32 20.82 4.45 14.49
N THR A 33 20.56 4.51 13.20
CA THR A 33 20.12 5.72 12.50
C THR A 33 18.67 6.03 12.81
N THR A 34 18.28 7.30 12.72
CA THR A 34 16.89 7.74 12.93
C THR A 34 16.33 8.32 11.65
N LEU A 35 15.21 7.79 11.22
CA LEU A 35 14.40 8.36 10.12
C LEU A 35 13.35 9.30 10.72
N LYS A 36 13.31 10.55 10.25
CA LYS A 36 12.35 11.58 10.67
C LYS A 36 11.46 11.99 9.50
N ASP A 37 10.23 12.38 9.83
CA ASP A 37 9.28 12.95 8.86
C ASP A 37 9.17 12.12 7.59
N TYR A 38 8.75 10.88 7.76
CA TYR A 38 8.61 9.95 6.66
C TYR A 38 7.14 9.74 6.26
N ASN A 39 6.93 9.36 5.01
CA ASN A 39 5.64 9.04 4.43
C ASN A 39 5.48 7.52 4.27
N LEU A 40 4.29 7.03 4.59
CA LEU A 40 3.85 5.69 4.22
C LEU A 40 2.75 5.82 3.16
N CYS A 41 2.99 5.25 1.99
CA CYS A 41 1.98 5.05 0.97
C CYS A 41 1.31 3.70 1.21
N TYR A 42 -0.02 3.63 1.12
CA TYR A 42 -0.75 2.39 1.40
C TYR A 42 -2.08 2.34 0.66
N GLU A 43 -2.61 1.16 0.50
CA GLU A 43 -3.98 0.93 0.04
C GLU A 43 -4.78 0.19 1.11
N THR A 44 -6.10 0.36 1.06
CA THR A 44 -7.03 -0.29 1.98
C THR A 44 -8.20 -0.88 1.22
N TYR A 45 -8.67 -2.03 1.69
CA TYR A 45 -9.80 -2.75 1.12
C TYR A 45 -10.77 -3.15 2.25
N GLY A 46 -12.08 -3.02 2.01
CA GLY A 46 -13.09 -3.28 3.02
C GLY A 46 -13.26 -2.13 4.01
N ILE A 47 -13.95 -2.39 5.11
CA ILE A 47 -14.35 -1.38 6.09
C ILE A 47 -13.87 -1.79 7.48
N LEU A 48 -13.19 -0.86 8.17
CA LEU A 48 -12.81 -1.02 9.57
C LEU A 48 -14.07 -0.93 10.44
N ASN A 49 -14.32 -1.94 11.27
CA ASN A 49 -15.47 -1.96 12.16
C ASN A 49 -15.27 -1.00 13.36
N LYS A 50 -16.35 -0.77 14.11
CA LYS A 50 -16.31 0.15 15.27
C LYS A 50 -15.37 -0.31 16.37
N SER A 51 -15.26 -1.63 16.58
CA SER A 51 -14.38 -2.24 17.58
C SER A 51 -12.90 -2.22 17.16
N ARG A 52 -12.61 -1.96 15.87
CA ARG A 52 -11.25 -1.94 15.29
C ARG A 52 -10.50 -3.26 15.48
N ASP A 53 -11.21 -4.38 15.41
CA ASP A 53 -10.66 -5.72 15.63
C ASP A 53 -10.70 -6.62 14.38
N ASN A 54 -11.11 -6.06 13.22
CA ASN A 54 -11.20 -6.77 11.95
C ASN A 54 -10.11 -6.39 10.94
N ALA A 55 -9.00 -5.81 11.38
CA ALA A 55 -7.92 -5.38 10.48
C ALA A 55 -6.95 -6.53 10.15
N ILE A 56 -6.55 -6.60 8.88
CA ILE A 56 -5.51 -7.51 8.37
C ILE A 56 -4.43 -6.67 7.72
N LEU A 57 -3.18 -6.87 8.13
CA LEU A 57 -2.01 -6.28 7.49
C LEU A 57 -1.45 -7.24 6.43
N ILE A 58 -1.29 -6.75 5.22
CA ILE A 58 -0.63 -7.46 4.12
C ILE A 58 0.75 -6.85 3.91
N CYS A 59 1.77 -7.70 3.93
CA CYS A 59 3.15 -7.31 3.65
C CYS A 59 3.52 -7.80 2.25
N HIS A 60 3.85 -6.89 1.35
CA HIS A 60 4.25 -7.26 -0.01
C HIS A 60 5.69 -7.78 -0.07
N ALA A 61 6.01 -8.54 -1.12
CA ALA A 61 7.37 -9.02 -1.38
C ALA A 61 8.31 -7.88 -1.79
N LEU A 62 9.62 -8.14 -1.79
CA LEU A 62 10.67 -7.17 -2.13
C LEU A 62 10.40 -6.39 -3.43
N THR A 63 9.88 -7.06 -4.45
CA THR A 63 9.58 -6.47 -5.76
C THR A 63 8.12 -6.02 -5.92
N GLY A 64 7.33 -6.12 -4.85
CA GLY A 64 5.92 -5.71 -4.85
C GLY A 64 5.73 -4.26 -4.41
N ASP A 65 4.48 -3.89 -4.28
CA ASP A 65 4.02 -2.60 -3.77
C ASP A 65 2.68 -2.75 -3.01
N GLN A 66 2.10 -1.64 -2.63
CA GLN A 66 0.83 -1.59 -1.90
C GLN A 66 -0.39 -2.02 -2.72
N HIS A 67 -0.28 -2.09 -4.06
CA HIS A 67 -1.42 -2.41 -4.92
C HIS A 67 -1.71 -3.92 -4.94
N ALA A 68 -2.30 -4.43 -3.85
CA ALA A 68 -2.55 -5.86 -3.68
C ALA A 68 -3.83 -6.33 -4.36
N ALA A 69 -4.88 -5.51 -4.47
CA ALA A 69 -6.16 -5.89 -5.06
C ALA A 69 -6.85 -4.73 -5.76
N GLY A 70 -7.80 -5.05 -6.64
CA GLY A 70 -8.55 -4.07 -7.40
C GLY A 70 -7.73 -3.40 -8.50
N TYR A 71 -8.17 -2.21 -8.91
CA TYR A 71 -7.59 -1.45 -10.01
C TYR A 71 -7.33 -0.02 -9.58
N ASN A 72 -6.20 0.57 -9.97
CA ASN A 72 -5.92 1.98 -9.69
C ASN A 72 -6.59 2.92 -10.70
N ASP A 73 -6.84 2.43 -11.91
CA ASP A 73 -7.51 3.17 -12.98
C ASP A 73 -8.52 2.27 -13.72
N ALA A 74 -9.57 2.89 -14.28
CA ALA A 74 -10.59 2.18 -15.04
C ALA A 74 -10.05 1.57 -16.36
N THR A 75 -8.88 1.99 -16.81
CA THR A 75 -8.20 1.47 -18.01
C THR A 75 -7.17 0.39 -17.71
N ASP A 76 -6.89 0.10 -16.44
CA ASP A 76 -5.96 -0.94 -16.04
C ASP A 76 -6.38 -2.30 -16.58
N ARG A 77 -5.42 -3.01 -17.15
CA ARG A 77 -5.63 -4.33 -17.73
C ARG A 77 -5.47 -5.46 -16.72
N LYS A 78 -4.79 -5.17 -15.62
CA LYS A 78 -4.49 -6.15 -14.58
C LYS A 78 -4.83 -5.58 -13.21
N PRO A 79 -5.46 -6.37 -12.34
CA PRO A 79 -5.68 -6.00 -10.96
C PRO A 79 -4.39 -6.07 -10.15
N GLY A 80 -4.48 -5.68 -8.88
CA GLY A 80 -3.41 -5.84 -7.90
C GLY A 80 -2.89 -7.28 -7.83
N TRP A 81 -1.64 -7.43 -7.35
CA TRP A 81 -0.87 -8.68 -7.43
C TRP A 81 -1.48 -9.85 -6.64
N TRP A 82 -2.39 -9.61 -5.70
CA TRP A 82 -3.07 -10.62 -4.91
C TRP A 82 -4.60 -10.55 -5.00
N ASP A 83 -5.10 -9.98 -6.07
CA ASP A 83 -6.54 -9.79 -6.29
C ASP A 83 -7.34 -11.10 -6.23
N ASN A 84 -6.73 -12.22 -6.58
CA ASN A 84 -7.36 -13.53 -6.45
C ASN A 84 -7.64 -13.95 -4.99
N MET A 85 -6.95 -13.35 -4.03
CA MET A 85 -7.08 -13.66 -2.60
C MET A 85 -7.90 -12.62 -1.83
N ILE A 86 -7.89 -11.36 -2.27
CA ILE A 86 -8.49 -10.23 -1.54
C ILE A 86 -9.72 -9.73 -2.29
N GLY A 87 -10.86 -9.72 -1.64
CA GLY A 87 -12.10 -9.19 -2.21
C GLY A 87 -13.35 -9.78 -1.55
N PRO A 88 -14.54 -9.29 -1.95
CA PRO A 88 -15.80 -9.82 -1.44
C PRO A 88 -15.94 -11.32 -1.71
N GLY A 89 -16.11 -12.11 -0.64
CA GLY A 89 -16.25 -13.57 -0.73
C GLY A 89 -15.00 -14.35 -1.12
N LYS A 90 -13.84 -13.68 -1.24
CA LYS A 90 -12.54 -14.32 -1.45
C LYS A 90 -11.94 -14.79 -0.11
N PRO A 91 -10.83 -15.54 -0.09
CA PRO A 91 -10.21 -16.03 1.15
C PRO A 91 -9.94 -14.94 2.18
N VAL A 92 -9.47 -13.77 1.74
CA VAL A 92 -9.40 -12.54 2.53
C VAL A 92 -10.64 -11.71 2.20
N ASP A 93 -11.74 -12.02 2.88
CA ASP A 93 -13.08 -11.51 2.58
C ASP A 93 -13.25 -10.07 3.06
N THR A 94 -13.27 -9.13 2.13
CA THR A 94 -13.44 -7.70 2.43
C THR A 94 -14.85 -7.31 2.90
N ASN A 95 -15.83 -8.24 2.85
CA ASN A 95 -17.11 -8.04 3.55
C ASN A 95 -16.96 -8.14 5.07
N LYS A 96 -15.91 -8.82 5.56
CA LYS A 96 -15.65 -9.09 6.97
C LYS A 96 -14.47 -8.32 7.50
N PHE A 97 -13.43 -8.20 6.69
CA PHE A 97 -12.13 -7.66 7.10
C PHE A 97 -11.82 -6.31 6.45
N PHE A 98 -11.15 -5.49 7.21
CA PHE A 98 -10.48 -4.29 6.72
C PHE A 98 -9.02 -4.62 6.46
N VAL A 99 -8.62 -4.60 5.20
CA VAL A 99 -7.28 -4.99 4.75
C VAL A 99 -6.45 -3.77 4.48
N VAL A 100 -5.22 -3.73 4.99
CA VAL A 100 -4.24 -2.66 4.76
C VAL A 100 -2.99 -3.25 4.15
N CYS A 101 -2.55 -2.70 3.04
CA CYS A 101 -1.27 -3.04 2.42
C CYS A 101 -0.42 -1.76 2.28
N PRO A 102 0.58 -1.55 3.15
CA PRO A 102 1.51 -0.44 3.00
C PRO A 102 2.61 -0.77 2.00
N ASN A 103 3.12 0.25 1.30
CA ASN A 103 4.40 0.16 0.62
C ASN A 103 5.53 0.26 1.66
N ASN A 104 6.46 -0.68 1.61
CA ASN A 104 7.58 -0.73 2.56
C ASN A 104 8.44 0.54 2.47
N LEU A 105 8.94 1.01 3.61
CA LEU A 105 9.97 2.04 3.64
C LEU A 105 11.19 1.57 2.84
N GLY A 106 11.77 2.47 2.05
CA GLY A 106 12.83 2.12 1.12
C GLY A 106 12.33 1.57 -0.22
N GLY A 107 11.04 1.28 -0.34
CA GLY A 107 10.41 0.87 -1.60
C GLY A 107 10.22 2.03 -2.59
N CYS A 108 9.75 1.72 -3.79
CA CYS A 108 9.52 2.69 -4.86
C CYS A 108 8.02 2.95 -5.17
N GLY A 109 7.12 2.47 -4.31
CA GLY A 109 5.67 2.60 -4.48
C GLY A 109 5.04 3.82 -3.80
N GLY A 110 5.84 4.81 -3.39
CA GLY A 110 5.36 6.07 -2.81
C GLY A 110 5.71 6.29 -1.33
N SER A 111 6.09 5.26 -0.57
CA SER A 111 6.67 5.45 0.77
C SER A 111 8.05 6.08 0.68
N THR A 112 8.50 6.72 1.75
CA THR A 112 9.84 7.32 1.81
C THR A 112 10.91 6.27 1.49
N GLY A 113 11.79 6.59 0.56
CA GLY A 113 12.85 5.73 0.07
C GLY A 113 14.04 6.53 -0.45
N PRO A 114 15.01 5.88 -1.10
CA PRO A 114 16.24 6.52 -1.58
C PRO A 114 16.02 7.72 -2.50
N LEU A 115 14.92 7.73 -3.28
CA LEU A 115 14.59 8.84 -4.18
C LEU A 115 13.85 9.98 -3.48
N SER A 116 13.44 9.79 -2.22
CA SER A 116 12.75 10.82 -1.44
C SER A 116 13.73 11.90 -1.01
N GLN A 117 13.21 13.12 -0.85
CA GLN A 117 13.97 14.23 -0.34
C GLN A 117 14.32 14.01 1.13
N ASN A 118 15.61 14.10 1.45
CA ASN A 118 16.09 14.14 2.83
C ASN A 118 15.83 15.53 3.41
N PRO A 119 15.02 15.67 4.47
CA PRO A 119 14.69 16.97 5.04
C PRO A 119 15.90 17.70 5.63
N SER A 120 16.98 16.99 5.97
CA SER A 120 18.21 17.59 6.53
C SER A 120 19.10 18.23 5.46
N THR A 121 19.03 17.77 4.21
CA THR A 121 19.91 18.23 3.12
C THR A 121 19.16 18.93 1.99
N GLY A 122 17.86 18.71 1.86
CA GLY A 122 17.03 19.21 0.76
C GLY A 122 17.25 18.49 -0.57
N THR A 123 18.06 17.42 -0.60
CA THR A 123 18.33 16.57 -1.78
C THR A 123 17.85 15.15 -1.53
N ALA A 124 17.81 14.30 -2.57
CA ALA A 124 17.45 12.90 -2.39
C ALA A 124 18.39 12.20 -1.41
N TYR A 125 17.85 11.25 -0.64
CA TYR A 125 18.67 10.41 0.24
C TYR A 125 19.76 9.66 -0.53
N GLY A 126 19.41 9.09 -1.69
CA GLY A 126 20.33 8.28 -2.47
C GLY A 126 20.92 7.12 -1.66
N PRO A 127 22.26 6.94 -1.72
CA PRO A 127 22.94 5.88 -0.96
C PRO A 127 22.93 6.09 0.55
N ASP A 128 22.60 7.29 1.03
CA ASP A 128 22.53 7.62 2.45
C ASP A 128 21.15 7.31 3.06
N PHE A 129 20.26 6.68 2.30
CA PHE A 129 18.97 6.27 2.84
C PHE A 129 19.20 5.26 3.97
N PRO A 130 18.69 5.53 5.18
CA PRO A 130 18.94 4.68 6.33
C PRO A 130 18.19 3.35 6.22
N ILE A 131 18.88 2.26 6.45
CA ILE A 131 18.38 0.89 6.49
C ILE A 131 18.76 0.21 7.80
#